data_6a6e7eee1be1bbde1fd8944ee780ccaa
#
_entry.id   6a6e7eee1be1bbde1fd8944ee780ccaa
#
_cell.length_a   1.000
_cell.length_b   1.000
_cell.length_c   1.000
_cell.angle_alpha   90.00
_cell.angle_beta   90.00
_cell.angle_gamma   90.00
#
_symmetry.space_group_name_H-M   'P 1'
#
loop_
_entity.id
_entity.type
_entity.pdbx_description
1 polymer ?
#
loop_
_entity_poly.entity_id
_entity_poly.type
_entity_poly.pdbx_seq_one_letter_code
_entity_poly.pdbx_strand_id
1 'polypeptide(L)'
;AMRAGLAQLRCLKQHPEVYPYLTERAEQLRNGLKQLIDHYHMPCTVTGVGSLSCLYFTEQTVTNYELAKTADTELFRQYFHFMLERGNYFAPSQFEAIFLSAAHTEADIAKTLSDAESFFQMISHK
;
A
#
# COMPACT_ATOMS: atom_id res chain seq x y z
N ALA A 1 28.10 0.62 -8.66
CA ALA A 1 27.18 0.23 -7.58
C ALA A 1 27.60 0.86 -6.23
N MET A 2 28.79 0.64 -5.72
CA MET A 2 29.27 1.14 -4.40
C MET A 2 29.17 2.67 -4.25
N ARG A 3 29.55 3.46 -5.27
CA ARG A 3 29.43 4.93 -5.22
C ARG A 3 27.98 5.41 -5.17
N ALA A 4 27.07 4.75 -5.86
CA ALA A 4 25.65 5.07 -5.83
C ALA A 4 25.06 4.80 -4.44
N GLY A 5 25.36 3.65 -3.84
CA GLY A 5 24.94 3.33 -2.46
C GLY A 5 25.49 4.33 -1.44
N LEU A 6 26.78 4.70 -1.56
CA LEU A 6 27.37 5.70 -0.67
C LEU A 6 26.71 7.08 -0.82
N ALA A 7 26.39 7.49 -2.06
CA ALA A 7 25.70 8.76 -2.32
C ALA A 7 24.31 8.76 -1.69
N GLN A 8 23.54 7.67 -1.81
CA GLN A 8 22.22 7.52 -1.21
C GLN A 8 22.29 7.58 0.32
N LEU A 9 23.21 6.85 0.95
CA LEU A 9 23.36 6.87 2.41
C LEU A 9 23.76 8.25 2.92
N ARG A 10 24.64 8.96 2.21
CA ARG A 10 24.99 10.34 2.54
C ARG A 10 23.80 11.29 2.41
N CYS A 11 23.01 11.15 1.34
CA CYS A 11 21.80 11.94 1.15
C CYS A 11 20.82 11.72 2.31
N LEU A 12 20.52 10.46 2.65
CA LEU A 12 19.61 10.14 3.76
C LEU A 12 20.12 10.65 5.11
N LYS A 13 21.45 10.62 5.34
CA LYS A 13 22.06 11.19 6.54
C LYS A 13 21.94 12.72 6.62
N GLN A 14 21.99 13.40 5.48
CA GLN A 14 21.88 14.87 5.37
C GLN A 14 20.41 15.32 5.40
N HIS A 15 19.46 14.45 5.05
CA HIS A 15 18.03 14.71 4.95
C HIS A 15 17.23 13.75 5.84
N PRO A 16 17.40 13.81 7.19
CA PRO A 16 16.69 12.92 8.10
C PRO A 16 15.17 13.11 8.10
N GLU A 17 14.68 14.26 7.62
CA GLU A 17 13.25 14.59 7.44
C GLU A 17 12.54 13.66 6.46
N VAL A 18 13.27 12.95 5.60
CA VAL A 18 12.69 11.96 4.67
C VAL A 18 11.98 10.83 5.41
N TYR A 19 12.52 10.37 6.53
CA TYR A 19 11.94 9.25 7.26
C TYR A 19 10.55 9.55 7.86
N PRO A 20 10.35 10.64 8.64
CA PRO A 20 9.03 11.00 9.12
C PRO A 20 8.07 11.32 7.98
N TYR A 21 8.53 11.96 6.89
CA TYR A 21 7.71 12.20 5.71
C TYR A 21 7.16 10.90 5.11
N LEU A 22 8.02 9.89 4.89
CA LEU A 22 7.60 8.59 4.38
C LEU A 22 6.61 7.88 5.31
N THR A 23 6.86 7.96 6.61
CA THR A 23 5.95 7.38 7.61
C THR A 23 4.58 8.04 7.56
N GLU A 24 4.53 9.36 7.49
CA GLU A 24 3.28 10.12 7.39
C GLU A 24 2.48 9.76 6.13
N ARG A 25 3.16 9.67 4.97
CA ARG A 25 2.50 9.26 3.71
C ARG A 25 1.99 7.81 3.77
N ALA A 26 2.75 6.91 4.37
CA ALA A 26 2.33 5.52 4.55
C ALA A 26 1.14 5.41 5.53
N GLU A 27 1.13 6.20 6.59
CA GLU A 27 -0.01 6.26 7.52
C GLU A 27 -1.26 6.82 6.84
N GLN A 28 -1.13 7.85 6.02
CA GLN A 28 -2.22 8.38 5.20
C GLN A 28 -2.83 7.27 4.34
N LEU A 29 -1.99 6.50 3.63
CA LEU A 29 -2.44 5.38 2.80
C LEU A 29 -3.12 4.29 3.64
N ARG A 30 -2.48 3.82 4.71
CA ARG A 30 -3.03 2.76 5.58
C ARG A 30 -4.35 3.15 6.22
N ASN A 31 -4.42 4.36 6.76
CA ASN A 31 -5.64 4.85 7.43
C ASN A 31 -6.77 5.05 6.42
N GLY A 32 -6.48 5.59 5.24
CA GLY A 32 -7.45 5.71 4.17
C GLY A 32 -7.98 4.35 3.70
N LEU A 33 -7.10 3.38 3.48
CA LEU A 33 -7.52 2.02 3.11
C LEU A 33 -8.38 1.36 4.20
N LYS A 34 -8.02 1.51 5.50
CA LYS A 34 -8.82 0.98 6.61
C LYS A 34 -10.21 1.59 6.64
N GLN A 35 -10.33 2.91 6.46
CA GLN A 35 -11.63 3.58 6.40
C GLN A 35 -12.50 3.07 5.24
N LEU A 36 -11.91 2.85 4.06
CA LEU A 36 -12.62 2.29 2.92
C LEU A 36 -13.03 0.84 3.15
N ILE A 37 -12.16 0.01 3.73
CA ILE A 37 -12.45 -1.38 4.09
C ILE A 37 -13.65 -1.45 5.05
N ASP A 38 -13.65 -0.62 6.09
CA ASP A 38 -14.74 -0.55 7.06
C ASP A 38 -16.04 -0.05 6.42
N HIS A 39 -15.96 0.99 5.60
CA HIS A 39 -17.13 1.59 4.94
C HIS A 39 -17.82 0.63 3.96
N TYR A 40 -17.05 -0.09 3.16
CA TYR A 40 -17.57 -1.03 2.15
C TYR A 40 -17.65 -2.48 2.65
N HIS A 41 -17.34 -2.73 3.92
CA HIS A 41 -17.33 -4.08 4.54
C HIS A 41 -16.51 -5.09 3.73
N MET A 42 -15.32 -4.65 3.29
CA MET A 42 -14.45 -5.47 2.46
C MET A 42 -13.72 -6.53 3.29
N PRO A 43 -13.58 -7.78 2.79
CA PRO A 43 -12.79 -8.83 3.46
C PRO A 43 -11.30 -8.58 3.28
N CYS A 44 -10.80 -7.45 3.81
CA CYS A 44 -9.44 -6.99 3.64
C CYS A 44 -8.80 -6.63 4.98
N THR A 45 -7.49 -6.82 5.06
CA THR A 45 -6.66 -6.40 6.19
C THR A 45 -5.47 -5.58 5.70
N VAL A 46 -5.21 -4.45 6.35
CA VAL A 46 -4.04 -3.60 6.11
C VAL A 46 -3.10 -3.70 7.28
N THR A 47 -1.86 -4.07 7.00
CA THR A 47 -0.76 -4.09 7.98
C THR A 47 0.36 -3.15 7.54
N GLY A 48 1.25 -2.79 8.45
CA GLY A 48 2.42 -2.00 8.11
C GLY A 48 3.19 -1.52 9.32
N VAL A 49 4.43 -1.10 9.05
CA VAL A 49 5.34 -0.51 10.02
C VAL A 49 6.14 0.60 9.33
N GLY A 50 6.23 1.77 9.97
CA GLY A 50 6.92 2.92 9.38
C GLY A 50 6.38 3.24 8.00
N SER A 51 7.25 3.25 6.99
CA SER A 51 6.92 3.53 5.59
C SER A 51 6.44 2.33 4.78
N LEU A 52 6.44 1.13 5.37
CA LEU A 52 6.01 -0.10 4.70
C LEU A 52 4.53 -0.37 4.97
N SER A 53 3.83 -0.85 3.97
CA SER A 53 2.41 -1.22 4.07
C SER A 53 2.14 -2.51 3.28
N CYS A 54 1.16 -3.28 3.73
CA CYS A 54 0.65 -4.44 2.99
C CYS A 54 -0.87 -4.44 3.04
N LEU A 55 -1.48 -4.81 1.92
CA LEU A 55 -2.92 -5.04 1.80
C LEU A 55 -3.15 -6.51 1.48
N TYR A 56 -3.93 -7.19 2.31
CA TYR A 56 -4.32 -8.57 2.11
C TYR A 56 -5.83 -8.68 1.98
N PHE A 57 -6.30 -9.44 1.00
CA PHE A 57 -7.71 -9.75 0.83
C PHE A 57 -8.10 -10.95 1.70
N THR A 58 -8.16 -10.71 3.00
CA THR A 58 -8.59 -11.65 4.05
C THR A 58 -9.11 -10.90 5.26
N GLU A 59 -10.09 -11.46 5.95
CA GLU A 59 -10.62 -10.91 7.20
C GLU A 59 -9.70 -11.19 8.41
N GLN A 60 -8.72 -12.08 8.22
CA GLN A 60 -7.82 -12.48 9.31
C GLN A 60 -6.74 -11.43 9.55
N THR A 61 -6.37 -11.23 10.81
CA THR A 61 -5.19 -10.42 11.16
C THR A 61 -3.93 -11.16 10.76
N VAL A 62 -3.25 -10.65 9.72
CA VAL A 62 -2.06 -11.29 9.17
C VAL A 62 -0.84 -10.94 10.01
N THR A 63 -0.30 -11.95 10.73
CA THR A 63 0.89 -11.82 11.59
C THR A 63 2.03 -12.74 11.17
N ASN A 64 1.78 -13.65 10.22
CA ASN A 64 2.78 -14.59 9.69
C ASN A 64 2.42 -15.03 8.27
N TYR A 65 3.32 -15.77 7.65
CA TYR A 65 3.16 -16.22 6.26
C TYR A 65 1.98 -17.18 6.06
N GLU A 66 1.70 -18.07 7.03
CA GLU A 66 0.58 -19.00 6.92
C GLU A 66 -0.77 -18.27 6.88
N LEU A 67 -0.93 -17.21 7.66
CA LEU A 67 -2.10 -16.35 7.61
C LEU A 67 -2.15 -15.53 6.31
N ALA A 68 -1.00 -15.04 5.81
CA ALA A 68 -0.95 -14.36 4.53
C ALA A 68 -1.41 -15.25 3.36
N LYS A 69 -1.11 -16.55 3.39
CA LYS A 69 -1.55 -17.51 2.36
C LYS A 69 -3.06 -17.73 2.32
N THR A 70 -3.80 -17.37 3.36
CA THR A 70 -5.27 -17.46 3.35
C THR A 70 -5.95 -16.38 2.54
N ALA A 71 -5.20 -15.35 2.12
CA ALA A 71 -5.73 -14.23 1.37
C ALA A 71 -6.14 -14.63 -0.06
N ASP A 72 -7.21 -14.00 -0.56
CA ASP A 72 -7.73 -14.21 -1.91
C ASP A 72 -6.80 -13.58 -2.95
N THR A 73 -5.98 -14.42 -3.58
CA THR A 73 -5.03 -13.99 -4.60
C THR A 73 -5.71 -13.58 -5.91
N GLU A 74 -6.90 -14.13 -6.20
CA GLU A 74 -7.64 -13.77 -7.39
C GLU A 74 -8.26 -12.38 -7.27
N LEU A 75 -8.80 -12.05 -6.09
CA LEU A 75 -9.30 -10.71 -5.81
C LEU A 75 -8.17 -9.68 -5.79
N PHE A 76 -7.00 -10.05 -5.26
CA PHE A 76 -5.80 -9.20 -5.36
C PHE A 76 -5.40 -8.96 -6.81
N ARG A 77 -5.44 -9.99 -7.68
CA ARG A 77 -5.14 -9.86 -9.10
C ARG A 77 -6.08 -8.86 -9.78
N GLN A 78 -7.37 -8.91 -9.48
CA GLN A 78 -8.36 -7.95 -10.00
C GLN A 78 -8.06 -6.53 -9.52
N TYR A 79 -7.76 -6.37 -8.24
CA TYR A 79 -7.36 -5.09 -7.65
C TYR A 79 -6.10 -4.53 -8.32
N PHE A 80 -5.07 -5.36 -8.48
CA PHE A 80 -3.82 -4.95 -9.12
C PHE A 80 -4.05 -4.42 -10.53
N HIS A 81 -4.79 -5.15 -11.38
CA HIS A 81 -5.08 -4.71 -12.76
C HIS A 81 -5.92 -3.44 -12.79
N PHE A 82 -6.94 -3.36 -11.95
CA PHE A 82 -7.78 -2.17 -11.85
C PHE A 82 -6.99 -0.92 -11.47
N MET A 83 -6.09 -1.06 -10.50
CA MET A 83 -5.23 0.04 -10.05
C MET A 83 -4.18 0.41 -11.10
N LEU A 84 -3.60 -0.58 -11.78
CA LEU A 84 -2.62 -0.37 -12.84
C LEU A 84 -3.22 0.42 -14.02
N GLU A 85 -4.42 0.08 -14.45
CA GLU A 85 -5.15 0.81 -15.52
C GLU A 85 -5.39 2.29 -15.17
N ARG A 86 -5.43 2.62 -13.88
CA ARG A 86 -5.57 3.99 -13.36
C ARG A 86 -4.23 4.67 -13.05
N GLY A 87 -3.12 4.03 -13.40
CA GLY A 87 -1.78 4.57 -13.24
C GLY A 87 -1.18 4.36 -11.84
N ASN A 88 -1.76 3.47 -11.03
CA ASN A 88 -1.19 3.08 -9.74
C ASN A 88 -0.48 1.73 -9.90
N TYR A 89 0.85 1.74 -9.88
CA TYR A 89 1.64 0.53 -10.02
C TYR A 89 2.08 0.01 -8.65
N PHE A 90 1.39 -1.02 -8.19
CA PHE A 90 1.76 -1.80 -6.98
C PHE A 90 2.64 -2.99 -7.33
N ALA A 91 3.17 -3.67 -6.32
CA ALA A 91 3.80 -4.96 -6.53
C ALA A 91 2.79 -5.98 -7.08
N PRO A 92 3.18 -6.83 -8.04
CA PRO A 92 2.27 -7.77 -8.70
C PRO A 92 1.85 -8.95 -7.80
N SER A 93 2.45 -9.07 -6.62
CA SER A 93 2.13 -10.10 -5.62
C SER A 93 1.68 -9.45 -4.31
N GLN A 94 0.59 -9.96 -3.72
CA GLN A 94 0.15 -9.51 -2.40
C GLN A 94 1.09 -9.89 -1.25
N PHE A 95 2.08 -10.74 -1.51
CA PHE A 95 3.13 -11.11 -0.55
C PHE A 95 4.28 -10.11 -0.52
N GLU A 96 4.19 -9.05 -1.29
CA GLU A 96 5.17 -7.97 -1.34
C GLU A 96 4.65 -6.73 -0.61
N ALA A 97 5.57 -6.02 0.05
CA ALA A 97 5.24 -4.76 0.72
C ALA A 97 5.08 -3.62 -0.28
N ILE A 98 4.19 -2.70 0.04
CA ILE A 98 4.05 -1.42 -0.66
C ILE A 98 5.13 -0.47 -0.11
N PHE A 99 5.94 0.07 -1.01
CA PHE A 99 6.98 1.03 -0.70
C PHE A 99 6.60 2.41 -1.24
N LEU A 100 6.77 3.42 -0.41
CA LEU A 100 6.64 4.80 -0.81
C LEU A 100 8.03 5.45 -0.97
N SER A 101 8.11 6.46 -1.82
CA SER A 101 9.30 7.29 -1.98
C SER A 101 9.01 8.74 -1.59
N ALA A 102 10.06 9.53 -1.37
CA ALA A 102 9.92 10.95 -1.09
C ALA A 102 9.34 11.77 -2.26
N ALA A 103 9.21 11.16 -3.44
CA ALA A 103 8.55 11.76 -4.59
C ALA A 103 7.01 11.64 -4.54
N HIS A 104 6.45 10.71 -3.75
CA HIS A 104 5.01 10.61 -3.58
C HIS A 104 4.48 11.75 -2.72
N THR A 105 3.55 12.50 -3.29
CA THR A 105 2.90 13.61 -2.61
C THR A 105 1.64 13.14 -1.87
N GLU A 106 1.11 14.01 -1.01
CA GLU A 106 -0.20 13.79 -0.38
C GLU A 106 -1.30 13.61 -1.43
N ALA A 107 -1.24 14.36 -2.54
CA ALA A 107 -2.20 14.27 -3.63
C ALA A 107 -2.11 12.92 -4.37
N ASP A 108 -0.92 12.36 -4.53
CA ASP A 108 -0.74 11.03 -5.12
C ASP A 108 -1.38 9.94 -4.25
N ILE A 109 -1.22 10.03 -2.93
CA ILE A 109 -1.86 9.10 -2.00
C ILE A 109 -3.38 9.27 -2.00
N ALA A 110 -3.88 10.51 -2.02
CA ALA A 110 -5.32 10.78 -2.11
C ALA A 110 -5.93 10.22 -3.40
N LYS A 111 -5.24 10.38 -4.54
CA LYS A 111 -5.65 9.77 -5.80
C LYS A 111 -5.69 8.25 -5.71
N THR A 112 -4.65 7.65 -5.17
CA THR A 112 -4.58 6.19 -4.98
C THR A 112 -5.75 5.67 -4.13
N LEU A 113 -6.11 6.37 -3.05
CA LEU A 113 -7.26 6.03 -2.21
C LEU A 113 -8.58 6.18 -2.96
N SER A 114 -8.76 7.22 -3.77
CA SER A 114 -9.95 7.41 -4.59
C SER A 114 -10.13 6.29 -5.64
N ASP A 115 -9.02 5.83 -6.23
CA ASP A 115 -9.04 4.71 -7.17
C ASP A 115 -9.35 3.39 -6.45
N ALA A 116 -8.80 3.17 -5.24
CA ALA A 116 -9.12 2.01 -4.42
C ALA A 116 -10.60 1.99 -3.99
N GLU A 117 -11.14 3.16 -3.63
CA GLU A 117 -12.57 3.32 -3.34
C GLU A 117 -13.43 2.88 -4.52
N SER A 118 -13.08 3.32 -5.72
CA SER A 118 -13.79 2.95 -6.95
C SER A 118 -13.78 1.43 -7.19
N PHE A 119 -12.68 0.75 -6.85
CA PHE A 119 -12.62 -0.71 -6.91
C PHE A 119 -13.55 -1.35 -5.88
N PHE A 120 -13.49 -0.91 -4.62
CA PHE A 120 -14.34 -1.46 -3.55
C PHE A 120 -15.82 -1.24 -3.84
N GLN A 121 -16.19 -0.08 -4.36
CA GLN A 121 -17.55 0.19 -4.84
C GLN A 121 -18.00 -0.81 -5.89
N MET A 122 -17.16 -1.07 -6.90
CA MET A 122 -17.47 -1.98 -8.00
C MET A 122 -17.74 -3.41 -7.51
N ILE A 123 -16.97 -3.90 -6.53
CA ILE A 123 -17.10 -5.27 -6.03
C ILE A 123 -18.14 -5.43 -4.93
N SER A 124 -18.44 -4.38 -4.14
CA SER A 124 -19.49 -4.41 -3.11
C SER A 124 -20.90 -4.47 -3.68
N HIS A 125 -21.10 -4.07 -4.94
CA HIS A 125 -22.37 -4.13 -5.65
C HIS A 125 -22.59 -5.42 -6.46
N LYS A 126 -21.66 -6.36 -6.37
CA LYS A 126 -21.82 -7.70 -6.97
C LYS A 126 -22.32 -8.70 -5.95
#